data_707db0de47b63c998cea0c59241f74e4
#
_entry.id   707db0de47b63c998cea0c59241f74e4
#
_cell.length_a   1.000
_cell.length_b   1.000
_cell.length_c   1.000
_cell.angle_alpha   90.00
_cell.angle_beta   90.00
_cell.angle_gamma   90.00
#
_symmetry.space_group_name_H-M   'P 1'
#
loop_
_entity.id
_entity.type
_entity.pdbx_description
1 polymer ?
#
loop_
_entity_poly.entity_id
_entity_poly.type
_entity_poly.pdbx_seq_one_letter_code
_entity_poly.pdbx_strand_id
1 'polypeptide(L)'
;MPDFAPSVTRLIDELKRLPGIGQKTAQRLAFFLLRVDKDQAFALSDAIRDAKEKVRECSVCNNITDADPCIFCASASRNRSIICVVEEATNIQAVEKTRQFSGLYHVLGGSLSPLQGIGPDQIKIKSLIERLKGGTVEEIIVATNPTAEGEATAVYLSKLIKPLGVHVTRIAMGIPVGSDLEYADEVTMSKAMEGRRDL
;
A
#
# COMPACT_ATOMS: atom_id res chain seq x y z
N MET A 1 -20.14 -32.02 19.16
CA MET A 1 -19.44 -32.07 17.87
C MET A 1 -18.28 -33.02 18.01
N PRO A 2 -17.92 -33.82 16.98
CA PRO A 2 -16.76 -34.68 17.10
C PRO A 2 -15.54 -33.81 17.31
N ASP A 3 -14.96 -33.95 18.47
CA ASP A 3 -13.90 -33.08 18.93
C ASP A 3 -12.58 -33.64 18.40
N PHE A 4 -11.92 -32.87 17.53
CA PHE A 4 -10.53 -33.12 17.22
C PHE A 4 -9.69 -32.97 18.51
N ALA A 5 -8.46 -33.48 18.48
CA ALA A 5 -7.54 -33.22 19.58
C ALA A 5 -7.47 -31.69 19.86
N PRO A 6 -7.38 -31.27 21.13
CA PRO A 6 -7.46 -29.84 21.50
C PRO A 6 -6.49 -28.95 20.71
N SER A 7 -5.28 -29.44 20.41
CA SER A 7 -4.28 -28.73 19.60
C SER A 7 -4.71 -28.54 18.14
N VAL A 8 -5.44 -29.52 17.57
CA VAL A 8 -5.96 -29.44 16.21
C VAL A 8 -7.12 -28.45 16.14
N THR A 9 -8.02 -28.50 17.12
CA THR A 9 -9.13 -27.54 17.24
C THR A 9 -8.61 -26.11 17.32
N ARG A 10 -7.63 -25.87 18.20
CA ARG A 10 -6.98 -24.55 18.33
C ARG A 10 -6.37 -24.07 17.01
N LEU A 11 -5.67 -24.93 16.27
CA LEU A 11 -5.09 -24.59 14.98
C LEU A 11 -6.18 -24.20 13.96
N ILE A 12 -7.28 -24.97 13.92
CA ILE A 12 -8.43 -24.67 13.06
C ILE A 12 -9.03 -23.31 13.41
N ASP A 13 -9.20 -23.01 14.69
CA ASP A 13 -9.78 -21.75 15.15
C ASP A 13 -8.90 -20.56 14.83
N GLU A 14 -7.58 -20.66 14.99
CA GLU A 14 -6.66 -19.60 14.58
C GLU A 14 -6.66 -19.37 13.05
N LEU A 15 -6.71 -20.45 12.26
CA LEU A 15 -6.80 -20.33 10.80
C LEU A 15 -8.12 -19.67 10.34
N LYS A 16 -9.23 -19.90 11.07
CA LYS A 16 -10.52 -19.25 10.78
C LYS A 16 -10.52 -17.75 11.01
N ARG A 17 -9.59 -17.23 11.80
CA ARG A 17 -9.46 -15.77 12.03
C ARG A 17 -8.87 -15.04 10.84
N LEU A 18 -8.31 -15.78 9.88
CA LEU A 18 -7.76 -15.17 8.66
C LEU A 18 -8.90 -14.81 7.69
N PRO A 19 -8.84 -13.60 7.08
CA PRO A 19 -9.87 -13.17 6.12
C PRO A 19 -10.04 -14.17 4.98
N GLY A 20 -11.28 -14.48 4.62
CA GLY A 20 -11.59 -15.42 3.53
C GLY A 20 -11.44 -16.91 3.88
N ILE A 21 -11.01 -17.25 5.11
CA ILE A 21 -10.87 -18.64 5.54
C ILE A 21 -12.07 -19.07 6.41
N GLY A 22 -12.98 -19.82 5.80
CA GLY A 22 -14.09 -20.45 6.51
C GLY A 22 -13.74 -21.78 7.15
N GLN A 23 -14.69 -22.36 7.93
CA GLN A 23 -14.53 -23.60 8.68
C GLN A 23 -13.94 -24.76 7.86
N LYS A 24 -14.50 -25.03 6.67
CA LYS A 24 -14.06 -26.15 5.80
C LYS A 24 -12.61 -25.95 5.32
N THR A 25 -12.26 -24.73 4.94
CA THR A 25 -10.90 -24.39 4.49
C THR A 25 -9.91 -24.48 5.62
N ALA A 26 -10.24 -23.95 6.80
CA ALA A 26 -9.40 -24.04 8.01
C ALA A 26 -9.11 -25.49 8.40
N GLN A 27 -10.14 -26.36 8.41
CA GLN A 27 -9.95 -27.79 8.66
C GLN A 27 -9.00 -28.42 7.63
N ARG A 28 -9.21 -28.16 6.33
CA ARG A 28 -8.35 -28.69 5.27
C ARG A 28 -6.90 -28.25 5.43
N LEU A 29 -6.66 -26.96 5.75
CA LEU A 29 -5.33 -26.44 5.99
C LEU A 29 -4.68 -27.05 7.25
N ALA A 30 -5.43 -27.19 8.35
CA ALA A 30 -4.92 -27.81 9.57
C ALA A 30 -4.49 -29.25 9.32
N PHE A 31 -5.32 -30.06 8.66
CA PHE A 31 -4.96 -31.44 8.31
C PHE A 31 -3.84 -31.56 7.30
N PHE A 32 -3.68 -30.57 6.39
CA PHE A 32 -2.50 -30.49 5.53
C PHE A 32 -1.23 -30.30 6.36
N LEU A 33 -1.23 -29.33 7.29
CA LEU A 33 -0.09 -29.05 8.17
C LEU A 33 0.28 -30.23 9.09
N LEU A 34 -0.70 -31.08 9.44
CA LEU A 34 -0.43 -32.32 10.19
C LEU A 34 0.23 -33.43 9.37
N ARG A 35 0.10 -33.36 8.03
CA ARG A 35 0.66 -34.38 7.14
C ARG A 35 2.05 -34.05 6.60
N VAL A 36 2.38 -32.77 6.52
CA VAL A 36 3.72 -32.32 6.09
C VAL A 36 4.73 -32.62 7.19
N ASP A 37 6.01 -32.64 6.85
CA ASP A 37 7.08 -32.80 7.81
C ASP A 37 7.06 -31.68 8.85
N LYS A 38 7.52 -31.99 10.06
CA LYS A 38 7.58 -31.02 11.17
C LYS A 38 8.36 -29.78 10.79
N ASP A 39 9.45 -29.92 10.06
CA ASP A 39 10.31 -28.80 9.65
C ASP A 39 9.57 -27.84 8.73
N GLN A 40 8.75 -28.34 7.79
CA GLN A 40 7.90 -27.50 6.93
C GLN A 40 6.82 -26.77 7.72
N ALA A 41 6.17 -27.45 8.66
CA ALA A 41 5.15 -26.82 9.50
C ALA A 41 5.75 -25.75 10.41
N PHE A 42 6.91 -26.02 11.00
CA PHE A 42 7.62 -25.06 11.86
C PHE A 42 8.18 -23.88 11.07
N ALA A 43 8.68 -24.09 9.86
CA ALA A 43 9.11 -22.99 8.99
C ALA A 43 8.00 -21.97 8.74
N LEU A 44 6.74 -22.40 8.54
CA LEU A 44 5.59 -21.48 8.46
C LEU A 44 5.38 -20.71 9.75
N SER A 45 5.43 -21.40 10.89
CA SER A 45 5.28 -20.78 12.21
C SER A 45 6.35 -19.72 12.45
N ASP A 46 7.60 -20.05 12.12
CA ASP A 46 8.75 -19.15 12.29
C ASP A 46 8.66 -17.97 11.33
N ALA A 47 8.24 -18.17 10.08
CA ALA A 47 8.02 -17.08 9.13
C ALA A 47 6.96 -16.08 9.62
N ILE A 48 5.87 -16.57 10.22
CA ILE A 48 4.84 -15.71 10.82
C ILE A 48 5.42 -14.91 12.00
N ARG A 49 6.17 -15.58 12.88
CA ARG A 49 6.83 -14.93 14.02
C ARG A 49 7.82 -13.88 13.57
N ASP A 50 8.71 -14.23 12.66
CA ASP A 50 9.73 -13.35 12.10
C ASP A 50 9.12 -12.09 11.46
N ALA A 51 8.06 -12.26 10.67
CA ALA A 51 7.34 -11.14 10.09
C ALA A 51 6.76 -10.20 11.16
N LYS A 52 6.22 -10.75 12.26
CA LYS A 52 5.66 -9.94 13.35
C LYS A 52 6.71 -9.26 14.22
N GLU A 53 7.88 -9.85 14.38
CA GLU A 53 8.95 -9.35 15.23
C GLU A 53 9.89 -8.38 14.49
N LYS A 54 10.20 -8.66 13.22
CA LYS A 54 11.20 -7.91 12.46
C LYS A 54 10.64 -6.78 11.63
N VAL A 55 9.40 -6.97 11.09
CA VAL A 55 8.78 -5.99 10.20
C VAL A 55 8.32 -4.76 10.98
N ARG A 56 8.72 -3.59 10.50
CA ARG A 56 8.41 -2.27 11.05
C ARG A 56 8.16 -1.25 9.94
N GLU A 57 7.65 -0.10 10.30
CA GLU A 57 7.58 1.04 9.40
C GLU A 57 8.97 1.69 9.24
N CYS A 58 9.33 2.03 8.02
CA CYS A 58 10.52 2.83 7.74
C CYS A 58 10.37 4.23 8.37
N SER A 59 11.36 4.66 9.15
CA SER A 59 11.37 5.97 9.83
C SER A 59 11.28 7.16 8.88
N VAL A 60 11.63 6.97 7.59
CA VAL A 60 11.64 8.03 6.57
C VAL A 60 10.35 8.07 5.76
N CYS A 61 9.86 6.93 5.27
CA CYS A 61 8.78 6.89 4.26
C CYS A 61 7.55 6.09 4.69
N ASN A 62 7.56 5.51 5.88
CA ASN A 62 6.50 4.65 6.45
C ASN A 62 6.24 3.37 5.63
N ASN A 63 7.12 2.98 4.72
CA ASN A 63 7.04 1.68 4.05
C ASN A 63 7.30 0.55 5.04
N ILE A 64 6.72 -0.61 4.80
CA ILE A 64 6.96 -1.83 5.59
C ILE A 64 8.35 -2.39 5.24
N THR A 65 9.18 -2.67 6.26
CA THR A 65 10.58 -3.06 6.06
C THR A 65 11.16 -3.81 7.26
N ASP A 66 12.15 -4.65 7.02
CA ASP A 66 12.95 -5.29 8.08
C ASP A 66 14.15 -4.42 8.50
N ALA A 67 14.63 -3.55 7.59
CA ALA A 67 15.76 -2.66 7.83
C ALA A 67 15.33 -1.18 7.78
N ASP A 68 15.85 -0.37 8.69
CA ASP A 68 15.55 1.07 8.73
C ASP A 68 16.82 1.91 8.52
N PRO A 69 16.84 2.79 7.50
CA PRO A 69 15.80 3.04 6.48
C PRO A 69 15.57 1.88 5.53
N CYS A 70 14.36 1.82 4.89
CA CYS A 70 14.04 0.79 3.91
C CYS A 70 14.94 0.86 2.66
N ILE A 71 14.90 -0.20 1.86
CA ILE A 71 15.73 -0.34 0.64
C ILE A 71 15.60 0.85 -0.33
N PHE A 72 14.41 1.47 -0.42
CA PHE A 72 14.19 2.63 -1.28
C PHE A 72 14.83 3.90 -0.69
N CYS A 73 14.68 4.13 0.61
CA CYS A 73 15.24 5.32 1.27
C CYS A 73 16.76 5.24 1.43
N ALA A 74 17.31 4.03 1.63
CA ALA A 74 18.76 3.79 1.75
C ALA A 74 19.49 3.85 0.41
N SER A 75 18.79 3.64 -0.72
CA SER A 75 19.41 3.59 -2.04
C SER A 75 19.96 4.94 -2.47
N ALA A 76 21.25 4.97 -2.81
CA ALA A 76 21.92 6.15 -3.35
C ALA A 76 21.60 6.43 -4.83
N SER A 77 21.08 5.42 -5.55
CA SER A 77 20.74 5.55 -6.97
C SER A 77 19.37 6.18 -7.22
N ARG A 78 18.56 6.38 -6.17
CA ARG A 78 17.23 6.95 -6.29
C ARG A 78 17.24 8.47 -6.33
N ASN A 79 16.40 9.04 -7.19
CA ASN A 79 16.22 10.48 -7.27
C ASN A 79 15.48 11.00 -6.02
N ARG A 80 16.18 11.82 -5.24
CA ARG A 80 15.66 12.38 -3.99
C ARG A 80 14.78 13.61 -4.17
N SER A 81 14.74 14.19 -5.39
CA SER A 81 13.89 15.35 -5.68
C SER A 81 12.44 14.98 -5.98
N ILE A 82 12.12 13.68 -6.17
CA ILE A 82 10.77 13.23 -6.51
C ILE A 82 10.28 12.22 -5.48
N ILE A 83 9.08 12.44 -4.94
CA ILE A 83 8.42 11.52 -4.01
C ILE A 83 7.05 11.09 -4.58
N CYS A 84 6.86 9.78 -4.74
CA CYS A 84 5.56 9.19 -5.03
C CYS A 84 4.83 8.88 -3.72
N VAL A 85 3.68 9.51 -3.50
CA VAL A 85 2.84 9.34 -2.30
C VAL A 85 1.76 8.33 -2.59
N VAL A 86 1.72 7.26 -1.81
CA VAL A 86 0.76 6.16 -1.92
C VAL A 86 -0.03 5.98 -0.63
N GLU A 87 -1.22 5.36 -0.71
CA GLU A 87 -2.03 5.09 0.47
C GLU A 87 -1.41 3.98 1.33
N GLU A 88 -1.05 2.85 0.69
CA GLU A 88 -0.57 1.65 1.37
C GLU A 88 0.80 1.22 0.85
N ALA A 89 1.58 0.53 1.70
CA ALA A 89 2.89 0.00 1.32
C ALA A 89 2.83 -0.97 0.13
N THR A 90 1.73 -1.70 0.00
CA THR A 90 1.47 -2.62 -1.11
C THR A 90 1.38 -1.92 -2.47
N ASN A 91 0.96 -0.64 -2.49
CA ASN A 91 0.86 0.15 -3.73
C ASN A 91 2.23 0.44 -4.34
N ILE A 92 3.30 0.49 -3.53
CA ILE A 92 4.67 0.67 -4.01
C ILE A 92 5.02 -0.41 -5.04
N GLN A 93 4.62 -1.66 -4.80
CA GLN A 93 4.92 -2.76 -5.71
C GLN A 93 4.28 -2.57 -7.10
N ALA A 94 3.11 -1.92 -7.18
CA ALA A 94 2.48 -1.64 -8.46
C ALA A 94 3.31 -0.66 -9.28
N VAL A 95 3.89 0.36 -8.64
CA VAL A 95 4.78 1.34 -9.28
C VAL A 95 6.12 0.70 -9.67
N GLU A 96 6.74 -0.06 -8.75
CA GLU A 96 8.05 -0.71 -8.98
C GLU A 96 8.00 -1.75 -10.12
N LYS A 97 6.88 -2.44 -10.31
CA LYS A 97 6.70 -3.39 -11.45
C LYS A 97 6.91 -2.73 -12.80
N THR A 98 6.67 -1.43 -12.93
CA THR A 98 6.89 -0.69 -14.19
C THR A 98 8.36 -0.53 -14.51
N ARG A 99 9.26 -0.56 -13.52
CA ARG A 99 10.70 -0.29 -13.62
C ARG A 99 11.05 1.10 -14.21
N GLN A 100 10.10 2.01 -14.23
CA GLN A 100 10.28 3.36 -14.82
C GLN A 100 10.42 4.44 -13.76
N PHE A 101 10.00 4.19 -12.53
CA PHE A 101 10.07 5.16 -11.45
C PHE A 101 11.36 5.00 -10.64
N SER A 102 12.14 6.05 -10.58
CA SER A 102 13.41 6.09 -9.85
C SER A 102 13.40 7.00 -8.61
N GLY A 103 12.27 7.63 -8.29
CA GLY A 103 12.11 8.50 -7.12
C GLY A 103 11.97 7.76 -5.80
N LEU A 104 11.69 8.49 -4.74
CA LEU A 104 11.40 7.98 -3.41
C LEU A 104 9.89 7.76 -3.21
N TYR A 105 9.53 7.10 -2.13
CA TYR A 105 8.13 6.87 -1.76
C TYR A 105 7.77 7.55 -0.44
N HIS A 106 6.47 7.74 -0.23
CA HIS A 106 5.88 8.04 1.06
C HIS A 106 4.54 7.31 1.20
N VAL A 107 4.39 6.53 2.25
CA VAL A 107 3.18 5.77 2.56
C VAL A 107 2.35 6.56 3.57
N LEU A 108 1.10 6.84 3.24
CA LEU A 108 0.18 7.59 4.11
C LEU A 108 -0.41 6.70 5.22
N GLY A 109 -0.54 5.39 4.98
CA GLY A 109 -1.24 4.46 5.88
C GLY A 109 -2.76 4.53 5.74
N GLY A 110 -3.27 5.03 4.62
CA GLY A 110 -4.70 5.15 4.31
C GLY A 110 -5.03 6.42 3.53
N SER A 111 -6.33 6.74 3.50
CA SER A 111 -6.90 7.94 2.87
C SER A 111 -7.79 8.70 3.84
N LEU A 112 -8.06 9.96 3.58
CA LEU A 112 -9.04 10.77 4.32
C LEU A 112 -10.43 10.18 4.11
N SER A 113 -11.13 9.88 5.19
CA SER A 113 -12.50 9.36 5.16
C SER A 113 -13.33 9.96 6.31
N PRO A 114 -13.93 11.12 6.12
CA PRO A 114 -14.74 11.77 7.16
C PRO A 114 -15.88 10.87 7.68
N LEU A 115 -16.45 10.05 6.79
CA LEU A 115 -17.52 9.11 7.17
C LEU A 115 -17.03 8.01 8.13
N GLN A 116 -15.76 7.67 8.07
CA GLN A 116 -15.12 6.70 8.97
C GLN A 116 -14.35 7.38 10.11
N GLY A 117 -14.43 8.71 10.21
CA GLY A 117 -13.70 9.48 11.22
C GLY A 117 -12.20 9.58 10.97
N ILE A 118 -11.72 9.25 9.76
CA ILE A 118 -10.29 9.32 9.42
C ILE A 118 -9.97 10.72 8.91
N GLY A 119 -9.34 11.51 9.76
CA GLY A 119 -8.85 12.85 9.44
C GLY A 119 -7.34 12.87 9.13
N PRO A 120 -6.79 14.08 8.91
CA PRO A 120 -5.37 14.24 8.54
C PRO A 120 -4.38 13.75 9.59
N ASP A 121 -4.78 13.71 10.86
CA ASP A 121 -3.92 13.28 11.97
C ASP A 121 -3.85 11.76 12.13
N GLN A 122 -4.79 11.01 11.51
CA GLN A 122 -4.80 9.56 11.53
C GLN A 122 -3.97 8.93 10.40
N ILE A 123 -3.57 9.71 9.42
CA ILE A 123 -2.69 9.26 8.33
C ILE A 123 -1.39 10.07 8.31
N LYS A 124 -0.36 9.55 7.67
CA LYS A 124 1.03 10.03 7.79
C LYS A 124 1.31 11.32 6.97
N ILE A 125 0.37 12.27 6.93
CA ILE A 125 0.55 13.55 6.20
C ILE A 125 1.60 14.42 6.90
N LYS A 126 1.60 14.47 8.23
CA LYS A 126 2.56 15.28 8.99
C LYS A 126 3.99 14.90 8.66
N SER A 127 4.32 13.62 8.62
CA SER A 127 5.67 13.16 8.28
C SER A 127 6.06 13.44 6.83
N LEU A 128 5.08 13.47 5.90
CA LEU A 128 5.33 13.94 4.53
C LEU A 128 5.76 15.42 4.52
N ILE A 129 5.00 16.28 5.19
CA ILE A 129 5.31 17.73 5.24
C ILE A 129 6.67 17.97 5.89
N GLU A 130 7.02 17.24 6.96
CA GLU A 130 8.36 17.34 7.56
C GLU A 130 9.48 17.02 6.57
N ARG A 131 9.29 16.02 5.68
CA ARG A 131 10.27 15.69 4.62
C ARG A 131 10.47 16.81 3.61
N LEU A 132 9.46 17.66 3.37
CA LEU A 132 9.54 18.76 2.41
C LEU A 132 10.31 19.97 2.96
N LYS A 133 10.44 20.12 4.27
CA LYS A 133 11.17 21.24 4.90
C LYS A 133 12.66 21.29 4.51
N GLY A 134 13.24 20.18 4.08
CA GLY A 134 14.63 20.10 3.63
C GLY A 134 14.93 20.79 2.29
N GLY A 135 13.91 21.21 1.54
CA GLY A 135 14.03 21.95 0.28
C GLY A 135 14.65 21.16 -0.89
N THR A 136 14.87 19.85 -0.74
CA THR A 136 15.45 19.00 -1.79
C THR A 136 14.41 18.37 -2.70
N VAL A 137 13.13 18.40 -2.28
CA VAL A 137 12.03 17.79 -3.03
C VAL A 137 11.41 18.83 -3.95
N GLU A 138 11.41 18.55 -5.24
CA GLU A 138 10.89 19.42 -6.31
C GLU A 138 9.49 18.97 -6.75
N GLU A 139 9.21 17.66 -6.68
CA GLU A 139 7.94 17.10 -7.13
C GLU A 139 7.37 16.07 -6.15
N ILE A 140 6.07 16.17 -5.93
CA ILE A 140 5.23 15.15 -5.29
C ILE A 140 4.27 14.59 -6.33
N ILE A 141 4.38 13.28 -6.60
CA ILE A 141 3.43 12.54 -7.40
C ILE A 141 2.41 11.92 -6.45
N VAL A 142 1.15 12.39 -6.49
CA VAL A 142 0.08 11.81 -5.68
C VAL A 142 -0.48 10.58 -6.40
N ALA A 143 -0.26 9.41 -5.82
CA ALA A 143 -0.68 8.11 -6.33
C ALA A 143 -1.67 7.41 -5.37
N THR A 144 -2.61 8.19 -4.81
CA THR A 144 -3.74 7.64 -4.06
C THR A 144 -4.72 6.95 -5.01
N ASN A 145 -5.50 6.00 -4.49
CA ASN A 145 -6.47 5.27 -5.30
C ASN A 145 -7.50 6.19 -5.97
N PRO A 146 -8.07 5.83 -7.12
CA PRO A 146 -9.09 6.61 -7.82
C PRO A 146 -10.49 6.41 -7.20
N THR A 147 -10.58 6.57 -5.88
CA THR A 147 -11.81 6.54 -5.07
C THR A 147 -12.16 7.95 -4.61
N ALA A 148 -13.37 8.18 -4.12
CA ALA A 148 -13.77 9.47 -3.58
C ALA A 148 -12.84 9.93 -2.44
N GLU A 149 -12.45 9.01 -1.55
CA GLU A 149 -11.52 9.24 -0.45
C GLU A 149 -10.10 9.55 -0.95
N GLY A 150 -9.63 8.78 -1.95
CA GLY A 150 -8.32 9.01 -2.55
C GLY A 150 -8.24 10.34 -3.30
N GLU A 151 -9.30 10.77 -3.98
CA GLU A 151 -9.40 12.09 -4.61
C GLU A 151 -9.44 13.22 -3.57
N ALA A 152 -10.26 13.07 -2.52
CA ALA A 152 -10.29 14.03 -1.42
C ALA A 152 -8.91 14.20 -0.78
N THR A 153 -8.20 13.08 -0.58
CA THR A 153 -6.82 13.06 -0.06
C THR A 153 -5.86 13.78 -1.00
N ALA A 154 -5.96 13.53 -2.32
CA ALA A 154 -5.12 14.19 -3.32
C ALA A 154 -5.31 15.70 -3.35
N VAL A 155 -6.57 16.16 -3.33
CA VAL A 155 -6.92 17.59 -3.27
C VAL A 155 -6.39 18.22 -1.98
N TYR A 156 -6.55 17.54 -0.84
CA TYR A 156 -6.06 18.03 0.44
C TYR A 156 -4.53 18.17 0.43
N LEU A 157 -3.79 17.13 -0.01
CA LEU A 157 -2.33 17.18 -0.14
C LEU A 157 -1.88 18.30 -1.07
N SER A 158 -2.53 18.46 -2.22
CA SER A 158 -2.22 19.53 -3.17
C SER A 158 -2.34 20.92 -2.53
N LYS A 159 -3.41 21.17 -1.75
CA LYS A 159 -3.59 22.44 -1.04
C LYS A 159 -2.53 22.70 0.02
N LEU A 160 -2.04 21.68 0.69
CA LEU A 160 -0.99 21.80 1.71
C LEU A 160 0.40 21.99 1.10
N ILE A 161 0.70 21.31 -0.01
CA ILE A 161 2.06 21.21 -0.55
C ILE A 161 2.38 22.34 -1.53
N LYS A 162 1.43 22.74 -2.38
CA LYS A 162 1.65 23.82 -3.37
C LYS A 162 2.18 25.13 -2.76
N PRO A 163 1.69 25.61 -1.60
CA PRO A 163 2.23 26.81 -0.95
C PRO A 163 3.71 26.69 -0.53
N LEU A 164 4.23 25.46 -0.41
CA LEU A 164 5.64 25.20 -0.11
C LEU A 164 6.56 25.32 -1.33
N GLY A 165 6.01 25.64 -2.51
CA GLY A 165 6.77 25.77 -3.76
C GLY A 165 7.13 24.45 -4.43
N VAL A 166 6.56 23.34 -3.97
CA VAL A 166 6.78 21.99 -4.52
C VAL A 166 5.74 21.71 -5.61
N HIS A 167 6.18 21.19 -6.75
CA HIS A 167 5.30 20.76 -7.83
C HIS A 167 4.47 19.55 -7.40
N VAL A 168 3.16 19.60 -7.59
CA VAL A 168 2.26 18.50 -7.23
C VAL A 168 1.57 17.97 -8.47
N THR A 169 1.83 16.72 -8.79
CA THR A 169 1.23 16.00 -9.91
C THR A 169 0.34 14.86 -9.39
N ARG A 170 -0.49 14.32 -10.28
CA ARG A 170 -1.37 13.17 -10.03
C ARG A 170 -1.09 12.10 -11.08
N ILE A 171 -1.09 10.83 -10.68
CA ILE A 171 -1.08 9.75 -11.66
C ILE A 171 -2.27 9.89 -12.61
N ALA A 172 -2.05 9.62 -13.89
CA ALA A 172 -3.09 9.69 -14.91
C ALA A 172 -4.20 8.68 -14.62
N MET A 173 -5.43 9.09 -14.91
CA MET A 173 -6.62 8.25 -14.84
C MET A 173 -7.20 8.13 -16.23
N GLY A 174 -7.79 6.98 -16.53
CA GLY A 174 -8.43 6.76 -17.82
C GLY A 174 -8.55 5.31 -18.18
N ILE A 175 -8.73 5.03 -19.47
CA ILE A 175 -8.97 3.70 -20.01
C ILE A 175 -7.70 2.85 -19.88
N PRO A 176 -7.77 1.65 -19.31
CA PRO A 176 -6.64 0.74 -19.24
C PRO A 176 -6.15 0.34 -20.63
N VAL A 177 -4.83 0.24 -20.79
CA VAL A 177 -4.22 -0.21 -22.05
C VAL A 177 -4.64 -1.64 -22.34
N GLY A 178 -5.12 -1.86 -23.57
CA GLY A 178 -5.60 -3.19 -24.03
C GLY A 178 -7.08 -3.46 -23.76
N SER A 179 -7.84 -2.52 -23.22
CA SER A 179 -9.29 -2.59 -23.13
C SER A 179 -9.98 -1.87 -24.29
N ASP A 180 -11.15 -2.36 -24.70
CA ASP A 180 -11.98 -1.70 -25.70
C ASP A 180 -12.74 -0.52 -25.08
N LEU A 181 -12.94 0.53 -25.86
CA LEU A 181 -13.61 1.77 -25.42
C LEU A 181 -15.06 1.52 -24.99
N GLU A 182 -15.74 0.57 -25.64
CA GLU A 182 -17.15 0.27 -25.38
C GLU A 182 -17.43 -0.29 -23.99
N TYR A 183 -16.40 -0.84 -23.30
CA TYR A 183 -16.53 -1.37 -21.93
C TYR A 183 -16.18 -0.36 -20.85
N ALA A 184 -15.75 0.83 -21.22
CA ALA A 184 -15.44 1.87 -20.24
C ALA A 184 -16.74 2.48 -19.69
N ASP A 185 -16.84 2.54 -18.36
CA ASP A 185 -17.93 3.27 -17.71
C ASP A 185 -17.82 4.78 -17.94
N GLU A 186 -18.93 5.51 -17.69
CA GLU A 186 -19.02 6.95 -17.95
C GLU A 186 -17.97 7.76 -17.17
N VAL A 187 -17.64 7.38 -15.95
CA VAL A 187 -16.67 8.09 -15.11
C VAL A 187 -15.26 7.89 -15.66
N THR A 188 -14.90 6.64 -16.00
CA THR A 188 -13.62 6.29 -16.61
C THR A 188 -13.42 7.02 -17.95
N MET A 189 -14.46 7.06 -18.80
CA MET A 189 -14.43 7.77 -20.07
C MET A 189 -14.27 9.28 -19.87
N SER A 190 -15.00 9.88 -18.94
CA SER A 190 -14.89 11.30 -18.60
C SER A 190 -13.46 11.65 -18.16
N LYS A 191 -12.86 10.85 -17.27
CA LYS A 191 -11.48 11.03 -16.81
C LYS A 191 -10.45 10.88 -17.95
N ALA A 192 -10.66 9.94 -18.86
CA ALA A 192 -9.82 9.78 -20.03
C ALA A 192 -9.85 11.02 -20.94
N MET A 193 -11.06 11.58 -21.17
CA MET A 193 -11.24 12.78 -21.98
C MET A 193 -10.66 14.04 -21.31
N GLU A 194 -10.80 14.17 -19.97
CA GLU A 194 -10.17 15.26 -19.20
C GLU A 194 -8.64 15.19 -19.28
N GLY A 195 -8.08 13.98 -19.14
CA GLY A 195 -6.64 13.71 -19.12
C GLY A 195 -6.01 13.51 -20.51
N ARG A 196 -6.72 13.82 -21.61
CA ARG A 196 -6.18 13.66 -22.97
C ARG A 196 -4.91 14.49 -23.19
N ARG A 197 -4.00 13.95 -23.96
CA ARG A 197 -2.69 14.56 -24.28
C ARG A 197 -2.58 14.83 -25.78
N ASP A 198 -1.78 15.82 -26.14
CA ASP A 198 -1.35 16.01 -27.51
C ASP A 198 -0.49 14.83 -27.97
N LEU A 199 -0.58 14.46 -29.26
CA LEU A 199 0.18 13.39 -29.90
C LEU A 199 1.49 13.86 -30.46
#